data_53cdac78f22fc41c78f7e5a6403f6cc0
#
_entry.id   53cdac78f22fc41c78f7e5a6403f6cc0
#
_cell.length_a   1.000
_cell.length_b   1.000
_cell.length_c   1.000
_cell.angle_alpha   90.00
_cell.angle_beta   90.00
_cell.angle_gamma   90.00
#
_symmetry.space_group_name_H-M   'P 1'
#
loop_
_entity.id
_entity.type
_entity.pdbx_description
1 polymer ?
#
loop_
_entity_poly.entity_id
_entity_poly.type
_entity_poly.pdbx_seq_one_letter_code
_entity_poly.pdbx_strand_id
1 'polypeptide(L)'
;VLIDMQRDFIEPGGFGETLGNDVSLLEAIVPATQAVLSAWRAAGGLVVHTREAHRPDLSDCPPAKRNRGNPRLRIGDAGPMGRILVAGEPGNQIIDALAPVPGELVIDKP
;
A
#
# COMPACT_ATOMS: atom_id res chain seq x y z
N VAL A 1 12.68 -5.91 4.10
CA VAL A 1 11.83 -4.89 3.46
C VAL A 1 10.45 -5.47 3.22
N LEU A 2 9.39 -4.74 3.61
CA LEU A 2 8.00 -5.03 3.26
C LEU A 2 7.60 -4.05 2.16
N ILE A 3 7.16 -4.58 1.01
CA ILE A 3 6.92 -3.77 -0.18
C ILE A 3 5.42 -3.63 -0.39
N ASP A 4 4.94 -2.39 -0.28
CA ASP A 4 3.59 -1.96 -0.67
C ASP A 4 2.44 -2.79 -0.04
N MET A 5 2.61 -3.15 1.24
CA MET A 5 1.60 -3.91 1.98
C MET A 5 0.45 -2.98 2.42
N GLN A 6 -0.15 -2.31 1.44
CA GLN A 6 -1.15 -1.26 1.62
C GLN A 6 -2.58 -1.80 1.54
N ARG A 7 -3.49 -1.13 2.23
CA ARG A 7 -4.91 -1.49 2.30
C ARG A 7 -5.56 -1.51 0.92
N ASP A 8 -5.23 -0.54 0.07
CA ASP A 8 -5.72 -0.46 -1.32
C ASP A 8 -5.38 -1.70 -2.15
N PHE A 9 -4.29 -2.40 -1.85
CA PHE A 9 -3.87 -3.57 -2.61
C PHE A 9 -4.35 -4.89 -2.00
N ILE A 10 -4.42 -4.97 -0.67
CA ILE A 10 -4.55 -6.23 0.07
C ILE A 10 -5.96 -6.44 0.61
N GLU A 11 -6.62 -5.37 1.10
CA GLU A 11 -7.91 -5.51 1.78
C GLU A 11 -9.09 -5.58 0.80
N PRO A 12 -10.12 -6.39 1.11
CA PRO A 12 -11.40 -6.30 0.43
C PRO A 12 -11.97 -4.87 0.51
N GLY A 13 -12.60 -4.43 -0.56
CA GLY A 13 -13.11 -3.06 -0.67
C GLY A 13 -12.04 -2.03 -1.04
N GLY A 14 -10.81 -2.44 -1.31
CA GLY A 14 -9.75 -1.56 -1.76
C GLY A 14 -9.73 -1.34 -3.28
N PHE A 15 -8.79 -0.51 -3.73
CA PHE A 15 -8.59 -0.21 -5.14
C PHE A 15 -8.25 -1.46 -5.97
N GLY A 16 -7.42 -2.38 -5.43
CA GLY A 16 -7.03 -3.61 -6.11
C GLY A 16 -8.22 -4.49 -6.48
N GLU A 17 -9.16 -4.68 -5.55
CA GLU A 17 -10.39 -5.43 -5.82
C GLU A 17 -11.26 -4.74 -6.87
N THR A 18 -11.35 -3.42 -6.83
CA THR A 18 -12.11 -2.62 -7.83
C THR A 18 -11.54 -2.77 -9.24
N LEU A 19 -10.23 -3.06 -9.37
CA LEU A 19 -9.61 -3.41 -10.65
C LEU A 19 -9.91 -4.84 -11.11
N GLY A 20 -10.54 -5.65 -10.28
CA GLY A 20 -10.84 -7.05 -10.56
C GLY A 20 -9.77 -8.04 -10.09
N ASN A 21 -8.84 -7.61 -9.24
CA ASN A 21 -7.84 -8.50 -8.63
C ASN A 21 -8.50 -9.38 -7.56
N ASP A 22 -8.07 -10.63 -7.49
CA ASP A 22 -8.41 -11.53 -6.39
C ASP A 22 -7.52 -11.21 -5.19
N VAL A 23 -8.00 -10.33 -4.31
CA VAL A 23 -7.26 -9.90 -3.13
C VAL A 23 -7.09 -11.02 -2.09
N SER A 24 -7.91 -12.08 -2.15
CA SER A 24 -7.76 -13.22 -1.22
C SER A 24 -6.39 -13.89 -1.31
N LEU A 25 -5.77 -13.86 -2.50
CA LEU A 25 -4.42 -14.37 -2.70
C LEU A 25 -3.37 -13.54 -1.96
N LEU A 26 -3.60 -12.22 -1.86
CA LEU A 26 -2.71 -11.33 -1.11
C LEU A 26 -3.00 -11.37 0.39
N GLU A 27 -4.25 -11.48 0.80
CA GLU A 27 -4.61 -11.70 2.20
C GLU A 27 -3.99 -13.00 2.74
N ALA A 28 -3.94 -14.05 1.94
CA ALA A 28 -3.40 -15.35 2.34
C ALA A 28 -1.92 -15.32 2.75
N ILE A 29 -1.12 -14.35 2.25
CA ILE A 29 0.29 -14.23 2.64
C ILE A 29 0.49 -13.46 3.94
N VAL A 30 -0.51 -12.71 4.42
CA VAL A 30 -0.37 -11.80 5.57
C VAL A 30 0.04 -12.54 6.85
N PRO A 31 -0.56 -13.68 7.24
CA PRO A 31 -0.16 -14.39 8.46
C PRO A 31 1.31 -14.84 8.44
N ALA A 32 1.79 -15.37 7.33
CA ALA A 32 3.18 -15.79 7.19
C ALA A 32 4.13 -14.58 7.23
N THR A 33 3.78 -13.49 6.56
CA THR A 33 4.54 -12.25 6.57
C THR A 33 4.61 -11.66 7.99
N GLN A 34 3.51 -11.67 8.73
CA GLN A 34 3.44 -11.20 10.12
C GLN A 34 4.35 -12.05 11.04
N ALA A 35 4.35 -13.38 10.88
CA ALA A 35 5.22 -14.26 11.65
C ALA A 35 6.70 -13.96 11.40
N VAL A 36 7.11 -13.79 10.14
CA VAL A 36 8.48 -13.43 9.77
C VAL A 36 8.85 -12.05 10.33
N LEU A 37 7.96 -11.06 10.17
CA LEU A 37 8.18 -9.70 10.68
C LEU A 37 8.37 -9.70 12.21
N SER A 38 7.52 -10.43 12.93
CA SER A 38 7.61 -10.54 14.39
C SER A 38 8.93 -11.17 14.85
N ALA A 39 9.36 -12.26 14.20
CA ALA A 39 10.63 -12.91 14.49
C ALA A 39 11.82 -11.99 14.18
N TRP A 40 11.76 -11.24 13.07
CA TRP A 40 12.80 -10.30 12.66
C TRP A 40 12.92 -9.12 13.62
N ARG A 41 11.77 -8.58 14.07
CA ARG A 41 11.71 -7.55 15.11
C ARG A 41 12.32 -8.03 16.44
N ALA A 42 11.96 -9.25 16.85
CA ALA A 42 12.50 -9.85 18.07
C ALA A 42 14.03 -10.05 18.02
N ALA A 43 14.59 -10.28 16.84
CA ALA A 43 16.02 -10.38 16.60
C ALA A 43 16.73 -9.01 16.48
N GLY A 44 16.01 -7.90 16.62
CA GLY A 44 16.57 -6.54 16.48
C GLY A 44 16.91 -6.16 15.03
N GLY A 45 16.31 -6.82 14.05
CA GLY A 45 16.56 -6.58 12.65
C GLY A 45 16.00 -5.24 12.16
N LEU A 46 16.70 -4.59 11.22
CA LEU A 46 16.21 -3.40 10.54
C LEU A 46 14.98 -3.72 9.69
N VAL A 47 13.90 -2.97 9.91
CA VAL A 47 12.66 -3.08 9.13
C VAL A 47 12.47 -1.83 8.29
N VAL A 48 12.15 -2.04 7.03
CA VAL A 48 11.80 -0.97 6.07
C VAL A 48 10.48 -1.34 5.40
N HIS A 49 9.56 -0.40 5.40
CA HIS A 49 8.31 -0.49 4.65
C HIS A 49 8.36 0.45 3.45
N THR A 50 7.81 0.03 2.33
CA THR A 50 7.56 0.95 1.22
C THR A 50 6.06 1.11 1.01
N ARG A 51 5.66 2.26 0.49
CA ARG A 51 4.30 2.54 0.00
C ARG A 51 4.39 3.17 -1.37
N GLU A 52 3.54 2.76 -2.29
CA GLU A 52 3.26 3.57 -3.46
C GLU A 52 2.38 4.74 -3.00
N ALA A 53 2.92 5.96 -3.00
CA ALA A 53 2.24 7.12 -2.46
C ALA A 53 2.61 8.37 -3.24
N HIS A 54 1.58 9.07 -3.73
CA HIS A 54 1.73 10.32 -4.46
C HIS A 54 1.32 11.51 -3.61
N ARG A 55 1.88 12.67 -3.90
CA ARG A 55 1.48 13.93 -3.26
C ARG A 55 0.01 14.26 -3.55
N PRO A 56 -0.68 14.97 -2.64
CA PRO A 56 -2.09 15.34 -2.87
C PRO A 56 -2.33 16.16 -4.15
N ASP A 57 -1.35 16.93 -4.59
CA ASP A 57 -1.38 17.71 -5.84
C ASP A 57 -0.95 16.92 -7.08
N LEU A 58 -0.49 15.67 -6.89
CA LEU A 58 0.02 14.77 -7.93
C LEU A 58 1.20 15.33 -8.72
N SER A 59 1.94 16.29 -8.17
CA SER A 59 3.11 16.90 -8.83
C SER A 59 4.25 15.90 -9.09
N ASP A 60 4.25 14.79 -8.34
CA ASP A 60 5.22 13.69 -8.45
C ASP A 60 4.73 12.52 -9.31
N CYS A 61 3.52 12.61 -9.89
CA CYS A 61 2.95 11.55 -10.72
C CYS A 61 3.09 11.88 -12.22
N PRO A 62 4.01 11.24 -12.94
CA PRO A 62 4.17 11.52 -14.37
C PRO A 62 2.89 11.18 -15.17
N PRO A 63 2.57 11.96 -16.23
CA PRO A 63 1.37 11.72 -17.03
C PRO A 63 1.27 10.29 -17.59
N ALA A 64 2.39 9.69 -17.96
CA ALA A 64 2.43 8.30 -18.43
C ALA A 64 2.01 7.30 -17.35
N LYS A 65 2.39 7.52 -16.10
CA LYS A 65 1.98 6.69 -14.96
C LYS A 65 0.50 6.91 -14.65
N ARG A 66 0.07 8.16 -14.54
CA ARG A 66 -1.30 8.55 -14.22
C ARG A 66 -2.32 8.04 -15.25
N ASN A 67 -1.94 7.98 -16.52
CA ASN A 67 -2.82 7.56 -17.62
C ASN A 67 -2.74 6.06 -17.92
N ARG A 68 -1.99 5.27 -17.14
CA ARG A 68 -1.90 3.83 -17.28
C ARG A 68 -3.17 3.16 -16.77
N GLY A 69 -3.60 2.11 -17.47
CA GLY A 69 -4.69 1.24 -17.02
C GLY A 69 -6.08 1.81 -17.24
N ASN A 70 -6.98 1.60 -16.27
CA ASN A 70 -8.37 1.98 -16.39
C ASN A 70 -8.56 3.51 -16.32
N PRO A 71 -9.15 4.15 -17.35
CA PRO A 71 -9.33 5.61 -17.37
C PRO A 71 -10.30 6.15 -16.30
N ARG A 72 -11.04 5.27 -15.62
CA ARG A 72 -11.98 5.63 -14.55
C ARG A 72 -11.44 5.40 -13.14
N LEU A 73 -10.23 4.85 -13.03
CA LEU A 73 -9.59 4.50 -11.75
C LEU A 73 -8.10 4.84 -11.83
N ARG A 74 -7.82 6.13 -11.93
CA ARG A 74 -6.45 6.63 -12.03
C ARG A 74 -5.91 6.98 -10.66
N ILE A 75 -4.61 7.05 -10.55
CA ILE A 75 -3.94 7.65 -9.39
C ILE A 75 -4.52 9.04 -9.14
N GLY A 76 -4.96 9.29 -7.91
CA GLY A 76 -5.55 10.55 -7.48
C GLY A 76 -7.06 10.68 -7.67
N ASP A 77 -7.70 9.78 -8.42
CA ASP A 77 -9.17 9.75 -8.52
C ASP A 77 -9.79 9.28 -7.21
N ALA A 78 -11.06 9.57 -7.00
CA ALA A 78 -11.80 9.04 -5.87
C ALA A 78 -11.94 7.51 -5.99
N GLY A 79 -11.46 6.80 -4.98
CA GLY A 79 -11.55 5.35 -4.87
C GLY A 79 -12.36 4.92 -3.65
N PRO A 80 -12.49 3.61 -3.41
CA PRO A 80 -13.31 3.09 -2.31
C PRO A 80 -12.78 3.47 -0.91
N MET A 81 -11.45 3.63 -0.78
CA MET A 81 -10.78 3.97 0.48
C MET A 81 -10.08 5.34 0.42
N GLY A 82 -10.74 6.34 -0.17
CA GLY A 82 -10.18 7.67 -0.38
C GLY A 82 -9.58 7.84 -1.77
N ARG A 83 -8.73 8.84 -1.97
CA ARG A 83 -8.06 9.06 -3.27
C ARG A 83 -7.00 7.99 -3.51
N ILE A 84 -7.08 7.35 -4.68
CA ILE A 84 -6.22 6.21 -5.05
C ILE A 84 -4.75 6.59 -4.98
N LEU A 85 -3.98 5.86 -4.17
CA LEU A 85 -2.53 5.97 -3.99
C LEU A 85 -2.04 7.39 -3.63
N VAL A 86 -2.86 8.17 -2.94
CA VAL A 86 -2.49 9.49 -2.43
C VAL A 86 -2.07 9.39 -0.98
N ALA A 87 -0.95 10.03 -0.65
CA ALA A 87 -0.42 10.07 0.72
C ALA A 87 -1.43 10.64 1.71
N GLY A 88 -1.62 9.97 2.84
CA GLY A 88 -2.57 10.37 3.88
C GLY A 88 -3.96 9.76 3.74
N GLU A 89 -4.32 9.22 2.59
CA GLU A 89 -5.62 8.57 2.39
C GLU A 89 -5.68 7.20 3.08
N PRO A 90 -6.87 6.74 3.50
CA PRO A 90 -7.02 5.46 4.20
C PRO A 90 -6.48 4.27 3.42
N GLY A 91 -6.76 4.18 2.12
CA GLY A 91 -6.28 3.09 1.25
C GLY A 91 -4.77 3.06 1.08
N ASN A 92 -4.11 4.22 1.23
CA ASN A 92 -2.66 4.33 1.13
C ASN A 92 -1.91 3.79 2.36
N GLN A 93 -2.60 3.56 3.49
CA GLN A 93 -1.97 3.07 4.70
C GLN A 93 -1.53 1.60 4.57
N ILE A 94 -0.47 1.24 5.29
CA ILE A 94 -0.09 -0.16 5.46
C ILE A 94 -1.16 -0.86 6.30
N ILE A 95 -1.48 -2.12 5.96
CA ILE A 95 -2.49 -2.91 6.70
C ILE A 95 -2.12 -3.03 8.17
N ASP A 96 -3.11 -3.06 9.06
CA ASP A 96 -2.90 -3.06 10.51
C ASP A 96 -2.04 -4.23 10.99
N ALA A 97 -2.20 -5.41 10.40
CA ALA A 97 -1.44 -6.61 10.75
C ALA A 97 0.08 -6.46 10.53
N LEU A 98 0.50 -5.54 9.66
CA LEU A 98 1.90 -5.29 9.30
C LEU A 98 2.30 -3.84 9.58
N ALA A 99 1.53 -3.12 10.36
CA ALA A 99 1.76 -1.69 10.63
C ALA A 99 3.19 -1.44 11.16
N PRO A 100 3.84 -0.36 10.69
CA PRO A 100 5.13 0.05 11.22
C PRO A 100 5.07 0.36 12.70
N VAL A 101 6.12 0.01 13.43
CA VAL A 101 6.29 0.42 14.83
C VAL A 101 7.32 1.55 14.94
N PRO A 102 7.35 2.31 16.05
CA PRO A 102 8.33 3.39 16.23
C PRO A 102 9.76 2.92 15.99
N GLY A 103 10.50 3.67 15.17
CA GLY A 103 11.88 3.36 14.79
C GLY A 103 12.04 2.59 13.47
N GLU A 104 10.96 2.09 12.88
CA GLU A 104 10.99 1.51 11.53
C GLU A 104 10.88 2.58 10.45
N LEU A 105 11.52 2.33 9.32
CA LEU A 105 11.50 3.25 8.18
C LEU A 105 10.27 3.01 7.31
N VAL A 106 9.60 4.09 6.91
CA VAL A 106 8.55 4.08 5.90
C VAL A 106 9.00 4.98 4.74
N ILE A 107 9.07 4.42 3.54
CA ILE A 107 9.51 5.12 2.33
C ILE A 107 8.34 5.20 1.37
N ASP A 108 7.90 6.42 1.12
CA ASP A 108 6.92 6.71 0.07
C ASP A 108 7.64 6.81 -1.28
N LYS A 109 7.20 6.04 -2.25
CA LYS A 109 7.73 6.03 -3.62
C LYS A 109 6.61 6.39 -4.60
N PRO A 110 6.80 7.44 -5.40
CA PRO A 110 5.85 7.85 -6.42
C PRO A 110 5.84 6.93 -7.65
#